data_dfad256a3a10f083420a83d3aac18f91
#
_entry.id   dfad256a3a10f083420a83d3aac18f91
#
_cell.length_a   1.000
_cell.length_b   1.000
_cell.length_c   1.000
_cell.angle_alpha   90.00
_cell.angle_beta   90.00
_cell.angle_gamma   90.00
#
_symmetry.space_group_name_H-M   'P 1'
#
loop_
_entity.id
_entity.type
_entity.pdbx_description
1 polymer ?
#
loop_
_entity_poly.entity_id
_entity_poly.type
_entity_poly.pdbx_seq_one_letter_code
_entity_poly.pdbx_strand_id
1 'polypeptide(L)'
;MAYFAEIKSDNNQVLRVIVVADSAVTNNGGNLSSEAETWVANNHPQDPFILEELGTYPDTYWKQTSKTQEFRVNFASVKGTYDSANDRFLGIQPHASWTPNENGEWKAPVDKPNTKTFDADTEIFMYKWKESTQEWIGAKAPRYFIWDSNSLTWVENGLEEDWQNG
;
A
#
# COMPACT_ATOMS: atom_id res chain seq x y z
N MET A 1 -12.01 8.67 -19.88
CA MET A 1 -10.64 9.13 -19.59
C MET A 1 -9.86 7.98 -18.99
N ALA A 2 -8.70 7.68 -19.54
CA ALA A 2 -7.81 6.63 -19.06
C ALA A 2 -6.76 7.19 -18.08
N TYR A 3 -6.23 6.36 -17.23
CA TYR A 3 -5.24 6.72 -16.23
C TYR A 3 -3.98 5.87 -16.43
N PHE A 4 -2.81 6.49 -16.28
CA PHE A 4 -1.53 5.82 -16.37
C PHE A 4 -0.65 6.19 -15.20
N ALA A 5 -0.01 5.20 -14.62
CA ALA A 5 0.98 5.36 -13.56
C ALA A 5 2.38 5.33 -14.15
N GLU A 6 3.21 6.30 -13.81
CA GLU A 6 4.65 6.28 -14.02
C GLU A 6 5.31 5.55 -12.86
N ILE A 7 6.11 4.56 -13.17
CA ILE A 7 6.63 3.59 -12.21
C ILE A 7 8.16 3.55 -12.32
N LYS A 8 8.83 3.65 -11.19
CA LYS A 8 10.27 3.57 -11.08
C LYS A 8 10.75 2.14 -11.36
N SER A 9 11.72 1.98 -12.26
CA SER A 9 12.14 0.67 -12.76
C SER A 9 12.88 -0.17 -11.73
N ASP A 10 13.56 0.45 -10.76
CA ASP A 10 14.40 -0.25 -9.79
C ASP A 10 13.62 -0.91 -8.64
N ASN A 11 12.45 -0.37 -8.27
CA ASN A 11 11.69 -0.84 -7.11
C ASN A 11 10.17 -0.90 -7.34
N ASN A 12 9.70 -0.63 -8.57
CA ASN A 12 8.29 -0.61 -8.94
C ASN A 12 7.42 0.42 -8.18
N GLN A 13 8.02 1.44 -7.58
CA GLN A 13 7.28 2.49 -6.88
C GLN A 13 6.57 3.40 -7.88
N VAL A 14 5.30 3.71 -7.60
CA VAL A 14 4.52 4.68 -8.37
C VAL A 14 4.97 6.10 -8.02
N LEU A 15 5.45 6.83 -9.03
CA LEU A 15 5.90 8.22 -8.89
C LEU A 15 4.75 9.21 -9.08
N ARG A 16 3.92 9.01 -10.11
CA ARG A 16 2.74 9.83 -10.39
C ARG A 16 1.68 9.05 -11.17
N VAL A 17 0.47 9.61 -11.20
CA VAL A 17 -0.62 9.12 -12.05
C VAL A 17 -1.12 10.27 -12.90
N ILE A 18 -1.24 10.04 -14.21
CA ILE A 18 -1.73 11.04 -15.16
C ILE A 18 -3.06 10.61 -15.79
N VAL A 19 -3.73 11.57 -16.38
CA VAL A 19 -4.97 11.34 -17.14
C VAL A 19 -4.68 11.52 -18.63
N VAL A 20 -5.18 10.56 -19.42
CA VAL A 20 -5.03 10.53 -20.87
C VAL A 20 -6.42 10.44 -21.51
N ALA A 21 -6.60 11.06 -22.67
CA ALA A 21 -7.83 10.96 -23.43
C ALA A 21 -8.05 9.51 -23.93
N ASP A 22 -9.28 8.99 -23.84
CA ASP A 22 -9.60 7.64 -24.30
C ASP A 22 -9.28 7.44 -25.78
N SER A 23 -9.45 8.49 -26.62
CA SER A 23 -9.09 8.44 -28.03
C SER A 23 -7.60 8.19 -28.26
N ALA A 24 -6.72 8.75 -27.42
CA ALA A 24 -5.28 8.50 -27.52
C ALA A 24 -4.95 7.02 -27.21
N VAL A 25 -5.63 6.44 -26.23
CA VAL A 25 -5.48 5.01 -25.90
C VAL A 25 -6.00 4.14 -27.04
N THR A 26 -7.22 4.41 -27.51
CA THR A 26 -7.84 3.65 -28.63
C THR A 26 -6.98 3.67 -29.90
N ASN A 27 -6.41 4.83 -30.24
CA ASN A 27 -5.57 4.99 -31.42
C ASN A 27 -4.18 4.33 -31.29
N ASN A 28 -3.79 3.94 -30.08
CA ASN A 28 -2.50 3.33 -29.77
C ASN A 28 -2.65 1.92 -29.17
N GLY A 29 -3.50 1.09 -29.75
CA GLY A 29 -3.63 -0.33 -29.40
C GLY A 29 -4.70 -0.66 -28.36
N GLY A 30 -5.34 0.34 -27.77
CA GLY A 30 -6.42 0.16 -26.77
C GLY A 30 -5.94 -0.05 -25.34
N ASN A 31 -6.90 -0.38 -24.48
CA ASN A 31 -6.62 -0.61 -23.05
C ASN A 31 -5.64 -1.74 -22.81
N LEU A 32 -4.73 -1.56 -21.89
CA LEU A 32 -3.70 -2.51 -21.45
C LEU A 32 -2.65 -2.86 -22.54
N SER A 33 -2.66 -2.17 -23.67
CA SER A 33 -1.70 -2.43 -24.74
C SER A 33 -0.32 -1.84 -24.40
N SER A 34 0.73 -2.53 -24.84
CA SER A 34 2.11 -2.03 -24.76
C SER A 34 2.32 -0.79 -25.63
N GLU A 35 1.54 -0.68 -26.71
CA GLU A 35 1.58 0.45 -27.62
C GLU A 35 1.06 1.72 -26.94
N ALA A 36 -0.05 1.63 -26.19
CA ALA A 36 -0.56 2.76 -25.42
C ALA A 36 0.40 3.17 -24.30
N GLU A 37 0.99 2.21 -23.58
CA GLU A 37 1.98 2.46 -22.54
C GLU A 37 3.24 3.14 -23.12
N THR A 38 3.72 2.67 -24.27
CA THR A 38 4.85 3.26 -25.02
C THR A 38 4.50 4.66 -25.54
N TRP A 39 3.29 4.85 -26.07
CA TRP A 39 2.85 6.16 -26.53
C TRP A 39 2.86 7.18 -25.38
N VAL A 40 2.35 6.79 -24.20
CA VAL A 40 2.38 7.64 -23.00
C VAL A 40 3.83 8.00 -22.63
N ALA A 41 4.72 7.03 -22.61
CA ALA A 41 6.13 7.26 -22.30
C ALA A 41 6.79 8.29 -23.24
N ASN A 42 6.44 8.25 -24.52
CA ASN A 42 7.02 9.14 -25.53
C ASN A 42 6.37 10.52 -25.59
N ASN A 43 5.14 10.68 -25.10
CA ASN A 43 4.37 11.93 -25.24
C ASN A 43 4.16 12.68 -23.93
N HIS A 44 4.59 12.14 -22.80
CA HIS A 44 4.54 12.81 -21.51
C HIS A 44 5.95 13.12 -21.00
N PRO A 45 6.30 14.38 -20.81
CA PRO A 45 7.62 14.78 -20.35
C PRO A 45 7.84 14.36 -18.91
N GLN A 46 9.11 14.30 -18.51
CA GLN A 46 9.52 14.15 -17.12
C GLN A 46 8.90 15.25 -16.25
N ASP A 47 8.45 14.87 -15.06
CA ASP A 47 7.86 15.81 -14.11
C ASP A 47 8.98 16.58 -13.40
N PRO A 48 9.02 17.93 -13.50
CA PRO A 48 10.06 18.72 -12.87
C PRO A 48 10.06 18.62 -11.33
N PHE A 49 8.91 18.38 -10.70
CA PHE A 49 8.83 18.18 -9.25
C PHE A 49 9.47 16.86 -8.81
N ILE A 50 9.30 15.80 -9.59
CA ILE A 50 9.98 14.52 -9.33
C ILE A 50 11.50 14.69 -9.49
N LEU A 51 11.94 15.41 -10.52
CA LEU A 51 13.34 15.73 -10.74
C LEU A 51 13.93 16.54 -9.58
N GLU A 52 13.19 17.54 -9.10
CA GLU A 52 13.59 18.37 -7.95
C GLU A 52 13.67 17.55 -6.66
N GLU A 53 12.67 16.68 -6.37
CA GLU A 53 12.64 15.83 -5.18
C GLU A 53 13.78 14.82 -5.17
N LEU A 54 14.05 14.16 -6.29
CA LEU A 54 15.02 13.06 -6.38
C LEU A 54 16.44 13.48 -6.82
N GLY A 55 16.61 14.72 -7.27
CA GLY A 55 17.88 15.24 -7.80
C GLY A 55 18.27 14.70 -9.18
N THR A 56 17.82 13.50 -9.52
CA THR A 56 18.01 12.86 -10.84
C THR A 56 16.72 12.15 -11.21
N TYR A 57 16.28 12.30 -12.46
CA TYR A 57 15.09 11.57 -12.90
C TYR A 57 15.43 10.08 -13.07
N PRO A 58 14.69 9.17 -12.41
CA PRO A 58 14.98 7.75 -12.48
C PRO A 58 14.54 7.15 -13.83
N ASP A 59 15.05 5.96 -14.14
CA ASP A 59 14.47 5.15 -15.20
C ASP A 59 13.04 4.74 -14.81
N THR A 60 12.11 4.94 -15.74
CA THR A 60 10.69 4.69 -15.49
C THR A 60 10.04 3.94 -16.65
N TYR A 61 8.90 3.33 -16.35
CA TYR A 61 7.98 2.76 -17.32
C TYR A 61 6.54 3.11 -16.92
N TRP A 62 5.60 2.88 -17.83
CA TRP A 62 4.21 3.24 -17.64
C TRP A 62 3.31 2.02 -17.62
N LYS A 63 2.29 2.05 -16.76
CA LYS A 63 1.22 1.07 -16.68
C LYS A 63 -0.13 1.76 -16.58
N GLN A 64 -1.10 1.30 -17.39
CA GLN A 64 -2.46 1.77 -17.26
C GLN A 64 -3.08 1.31 -15.94
N THR A 65 -3.90 2.15 -15.32
CA THR A 65 -4.63 1.86 -14.08
C THR A 65 -6.11 2.24 -14.21
N SER A 66 -7.00 1.58 -13.48
CA SER A 66 -8.45 1.80 -13.57
C SER A 66 -9.02 2.30 -12.26
N LYS A 67 -9.72 3.44 -12.29
CA LYS A 67 -10.47 3.96 -11.15
C LYS A 67 -11.65 3.07 -10.73
N THR A 68 -12.21 2.36 -11.69
CA THR A 68 -13.35 1.46 -11.52
C THR A 68 -12.92 0.02 -11.24
N GLN A 69 -11.60 -0.21 -11.14
CA GLN A 69 -11.00 -1.52 -10.87
C GLN A 69 -11.38 -2.60 -11.90
N GLU A 70 -11.64 -2.20 -13.14
CA GLU A 70 -11.96 -3.13 -14.23
C GLU A 70 -10.78 -4.01 -14.61
N PHE A 71 -9.57 -3.54 -14.31
CA PHE A 71 -8.32 -4.27 -14.52
C PHE A 71 -7.26 -3.77 -13.52
N ARG A 72 -6.24 -4.61 -13.26
CA ARG A 72 -5.17 -4.32 -12.31
C ARG A 72 -5.72 -3.84 -10.96
N VAL A 73 -6.10 -4.80 -10.15
CA VAL A 73 -6.67 -4.58 -8.80
C VAL A 73 -6.04 -3.36 -8.11
N ASN A 74 -6.88 -2.51 -7.55
CA ASN A 74 -6.59 -1.19 -7.00
C ASN A 74 -6.26 -0.14 -8.07
N PHE A 75 -6.63 1.09 -7.77
CA PHE A 75 -6.15 2.26 -8.50
C PHE A 75 -4.73 2.59 -8.03
N ALA A 76 -3.85 2.91 -8.99
CA ALA A 76 -2.48 3.29 -8.65
C ALA A 76 -2.45 4.53 -7.75
N SER A 77 -1.67 4.50 -6.70
CA SER A 77 -1.44 5.61 -5.79
C SER A 77 0.04 5.97 -5.73
N VAL A 78 0.34 7.27 -5.66
CA VAL A 78 1.71 7.77 -5.47
C VAL A 78 2.32 7.16 -4.21
N LYS A 79 3.57 6.73 -4.28
CA LYS A 79 4.29 5.93 -3.27
C LYS A 79 3.78 4.50 -3.04
N GLY A 80 2.71 4.10 -3.72
CA GLY A 80 2.32 2.70 -3.82
C GLY A 80 3.28 1.93 -4.73
N THR A 81 3.00 0.65 -4.93
CA THR A 81 3.87 -0.26 -5.70
C THR A 81 3.09 -0.96 -6.81
N TYR A 82 3.72 -1.18 -7.95
CA TYR A 82 3.21 -2.09 -8.96
C TYR A 82 3.78 -3.50 -8.76
N ASP A 83 2.93 -4.45 -8.44
CA ASP A 83 3.26 -5.87 -8.34
C ASP A 83 3.24 -6.48 -9.74
N SER A 84 4.39 -6.53 -10.38
CA SER A 84 4.52 -6.99 -11.77
C SER A 84 4.27 -8.50 -11.92
N ALA A 85 4.46 -9.28 -10.88
CA ALA A 85 4.23 -10.73 -10.91
C ALA A 85 2.73 -11.06 -11.00
N ASN A 86 1.88 -10.22 -10.41
CA ASN A 86 0.43 -10.38 -10.38
C ASN A 86 -0.32 -9.35 -11.23
N ASP A 87 0.39 -8.50 -11.98
CA ASP A 87 -0.14 -7.39 -12.80
C ASP A 87 -1.19 -6.54 -12.06
N ARG A 88 -0.82 -6.01 -10.89
CA ARG A 88 -1.71 -5.24 -10.02
C ARG A 88 -1.00 -4.10 -9.29
N PHE A 89 -1.79 -3.11 -8.86
CA PHE A 89 -1.29 -2.06 -8.00
C PHE A 89 -1.56 -2.37 -6.52
N LEU A 90 -0.61 -2.00 -5.68
CA LEU A 90 -0.71 -2.08 -4.22
C LEU A 90 -0.63 -0.66 -3.65
N GLY A 91 -1.39 -0.39 -2.60
CA GLY A 91 -1.24 0.84 -1.83
C GLY A 91 0.12 0.93 -1.14
N ILE A 92 0.35 2.01 -0.42
CA ILE A 92 1.57 2.18 0.39
C ILE A 92 1.63 1.04 1.41
N GLN A 93 2.78 0.35 1.48
CA GLN A 93 3.01 -0.70 2.46
C GLN A 93 3.02 -0.08 3.87
N PRO A 94 2.12 -0.50 4.78
CA PRO A 94 2.05 0.10 6.12
C PRO A 94 3.25 -0.24 6.99
N HIS A 95 3.75 -1.47 6.87
CA HIS A 95 4.85 -2.02 7.65
C HIS A 95 5.67 -3.00 6.81
N ALA A 96 6.98 -3.06 7.05
CA ALA A 96 7.90 -3.90 6.25
C ALA A 96 7.57 -5.39 6.31
N SER A 97 7.00 -5.88 7.43
CA SER A 97 6.61 -7.27 7.61
C SER A 97 5.29 -7.66 6.92
N TRP A 98 4.49 -6.67 6.49
CA TRP A 98 3.19 -6.97 5.89
C TRP A 98 3.33 -7.44 4.44
N THR A 99 2.49 -8.39 4.06
CA THR A 99 2.45 -8.95 2.70
C THR A 99 1.08 -8.74 2.05
N PRO A 100 1.00 -8.57 0.72
CA PRO A 100 -0.29 -8.40 0.06
C PRO A 100 -1.00 -9.75 -0.07
N ASN A 101 -2.32 -9.75 0.18
CA ASN A 101 -3.18 -10.88 -0.10
C ASN A 101 -3.58 -10.94 -1.60
N GLU A 102 -4.40 -11.90 -1.98
CA GLU A 102 -4.88 -12.09 -3.36
C GLU A 102 -5.65 -10.86 -3.88
N ASN A 103 -6.33 -10.12 -3.00
CA ASN A 103 -7.06 -8.91 -3.34
C ASN A 103 -6.20 -7.64 -3.40
N GLY A 104 -4.88 -7.75 -3.20
CA GLY A 104 -3.96 -6.60 -3.17
C GLY A 104 -4.08 -5.75 -1.90
N GLU A 105 -4.63 -6.30 -0.82
CA GLU A 105 -4.68 -5.65 0.49
C GLU A 105 -3.48 -6.10 1.34
N TRP A 106 -2.85 -5.16 2.03
CA TRP A 106 -1.76 -5.46 2.95
C TRP A 106 -2.26 -6.18 4.20
N LYS A 107 -1.64 -7.29 4.54
CA LYS A 107 -1.94 -8.11 5.71
C LYS A 107 -0.71 -8.26 6.60
N ALA A 108 -0.93 -8.08 7.90
CA ALA A 108 0.08 -8.40 8.91
C ALA A 108 0.33 -9.92 8.93
N PRO A 109 1.53 -10.36 9.36
CA PRO A 109 1.82 -11.79 9.58
C PRO A 109 0.89 -12.46 10.60
N VAL A 110 0.35 -11.66 11.53
CA VAL A 110 -0.62 -12.08 12.54
C VAL A 110 -1.95 -11.40 12.26
N ASP A 111 -3.02 -12.17 12.26
CA ASP A 111 -4.35 -11.63 12.01
C ASP A 111 -4.72 -10.51 12.99
N LYS A 112 -5.41 -9.51 12.44
CA LYS A 112 -5.90 -8.38 13.24
C LYS A 112 -6.81 -8.87 14.35
N PRO A 113 -6.66 -8.34 15.59
CA PRO A 113 -7.57 -8.65 16.68
C PRO A 113 -9.04 -8.49 16.31
N ASN A 114 -9.83 -9.52 16.57
CA ASN A 114 -11.25 -9.55 16.29
C ASN A 114 -12.10 -8.99 17.44
N THR A 115 -11.48 -8.69 18.57
CA THR A 115 -12.11 -8.12 19.75
C THR A 115 -11.23 -7.04 20.38
N LYS A 116 -11.86 -6.10 21.07
CA LYS A 116 -11.18 -5.14 21.95
C LYS A 116 -11.36 -5.48 23.43
N THR A 117 -12.07 -6.56 23.73
CA THR A 117 -12.39 -6.94 25.11
C THR A 117 -11.27 -7.79 25.69
N PHE A 118 -10.70 -7.36 26.81
CA PHE A 118 -9.74 -8.14 27.60
C PHE A 118 -10.48 -8.99 28.62
N ASP A 119 -11.35 -8.39 29.42
CA ASP A 119 -12.22 -9.04 30.39
C ASP A 119 -13.58 -8.29 30.50
N ALA A 120 -14.44 -8.71 31.42
CA ALA A 120 -15.79 -8.16 31.57
C ALA A 120 -15.82 -6.62 31.78
N ASP A 121 -14.77 -6.07 32.39
CA ASP A 121 -14.68 -4.67 32.78
C ASP A 121 -13.63 -3.88 32.02
N THR A 122 -12.81 -4.57 31.19
CA THR A 122 -11.67 -3.96 30.48
C THR A 122 -11.82 -4.09 28.98
N GLU A 123 -11.98 -2.96 28.30
CA GLU A 123 -11.91 -2.87 26.85
C GLU A 123 -10.61 -2.17 26.44
N ILE A 124 -9.89 -2.77 25.49
CA ILE A 124 -8.70 -2.16 24.88
C ILE A 124 -9.15 -0.95 24.08
N PHE A 125 -8.77 0.24 24.51
CA PHE A 125 -9.20 1.49 23.89
C PHE A 125 -8.59 1.70 22.50
N MET A 126 -7.25 1.44 22.38
CA MET A 126 -6.52 1.53 21.11
C MET A 126 -5.62 0.32 20.95
N TYR A 127 -5.41 -0.10 19.70
CA TYR A 127 -4.39 -1.08 19.35
C TYR A 127 -3.68 -0.68 18.05
N LYS A 128 -2.43 -1.07 17.94
CA LYS A 128 -1.58 -0.85 16.76
C LYS A 128 -0.68 -2.05 16.52
N TRP A 129 -0.12 -2.11 15.32
CA TRP A 129 0.95 -3.06 14.99
C TRP A 129 2.28 -2.56 15.52
N LYS A 130 3.06 -3.42 16.16
CA LYS A 130 4.44 -3.17 16.57
C LYS A 130 5.37 -3.95 15.65
N GLU A 131 6.03 -3.24 14.75
CA GLU A 131 6.86 -3.84 13.71
C GLU A 131 8.07 -4.58 14.30
N SER A 132 8.71 -4.05 15.34
CA SER A 132 9.93 -4.62 15.94
C SER A 132 9.73 -6.01 16.55
N THR A 133 8.53 -6.31 17.03
CA THR A 133 8.18 -7.62 17.61
C THR A 133 7.18 -8.41 16.76
N GLN A 134 6.63 -7.75 15.72
CA GLN A 134 5.58 -8.30 14.85
C GLN A 134 4.34 -8.78 15.63
N GLU A 135 3.83 -7.89 16.47
CA GLU A 135 2.70 -8.15 17.35
C GLU A 135 1.67 -7.03 17.30
N TRP A 136 0.40 -7.38 17.53
CA TRP A 136 -0.61 -6.38 17.85
C TRP A 136 -0.52 -6.03 19.33
N ILE A 137 -0.34 -4.75 19.60
CA ILE A 137 -0.27 -4.22 20.97
C ILE A 137 -1.46 -3.32 21.24
N GLY A 138 -1.99 -3.40 22.45
CA GLY A 138 -3.13 -2.63 22.90
C GLY A 138 -2.85 -1.83 24.17
N ALA A 139 -3.55 -0.73 24.36
CA ALA A 139 -3.45 0.10 25.54
C ALA A 139 -4.82 0.44 26.13
N LYS A 140 -4.89 0.38 27.45
CA LYS A 140 -5.90 0.99 28.31
C LYS A 140 -5.18 1.50 29.56
N ALA A 141 -4.98 2.80 29.64
CA ALA A 141 -4.19 3.40 30.71
C ALA A 141 -4.61 2.94 32.12
N PRO A 142 -3.67 2.56 32.99
CA PRO A 142 -2.21 2.55 32.76
C PRO A 142 -1.67 1.20 32.23
N ARG A 143 -2.51 0.33 31.72
CA ARG A 143 -2.19 -1.08 31.35
C ARG A 143 -1.84 -1.19 29.88
N TYR A 144 -0.91 -2.11 29.58
CA TYR A 144 -0.43 -2.47 28.24
C TYR A 144 -0.73 -3.94 27.96
N PHE A 145 -1.08 -4.27 26.72
CA PHE A 145 -1.54 -5.61 26.31
C PHE A 145 -0.88 -6.04 25.01
N ILE A 146 -0.67 -7.37 24.88
CA ILE A 146 -0.27 -8.03 23.63
C ILE A 146 -1.40 -8.95 23.21
N TRP A 147 -1.66 -8.99 21.90
CA TRP A 147 -2.64 -9.91 21.32
C TRP A 147 -2.04 -11.30 21.14
N ASP A 148 -2.63 -12.30 21.79
CA ASP A 148 -2.32 -13.71 21.55
C ASP A 148 -3.24 -14.28 20.46
N SER A 149 -2.67 -14.50 19.27
CA SER A 149 -3.39 -15.05 18.12
C SER A 149 -3.79 -16.51 18.24
N ASN A 150 -3.20 -17.27 19.15
CA ASN A 150 -3.55 -18.66 19.36
C ASN A 150 -4.81 -18.81 20.21
N SER A 151 -4.89 -18.04 21.30
CA SER A 151 -6.06 -18.02 22.17
C SER A 151 -7.14 -17.02 21.74
N LEU A 152 -6.84 -16.15 20.77
CA LEU A 152 -7.68 -15.03 20.32
C LEU A 152 -8.12 -14.13 21.49
N THR A 153 -7.16 -13.80 22.37
CA THR A 153 -7.38 -12.96 23.54
C THR A 153 -6.27 -11.92 23.72
N TRP A 154 -6.57 -10.87 24.46
CA TRP A 154 -5.57 -9.93 24.93
C TRP A 154 -4.91 -10.46 26.20
N VAL A 155 -3.59 -10.32 26.31
CA VAL A 155 -2.77 -10.69 27.48
C VAL A 155 -2.12 -9.45 28.02
N GLU A 156 -2.31 -9.17 29.32
CA GLU A 156 -1.68 -8.04 29.97
C GLU A 156 -0.15 -8.22 30.05
N ASN A 157 0.60 -7.21 29.67
CA ASN A 157 2.05 -7.28 29.57
C ASN A 157 2.79 -6.04 30.12
N GLY A 158 2.24 -5.35 31.10
CA GLY A 158 2.92 -4.25 31.75
C GLY A 158 2.18 -2.91 31.76
N LEU A 159 2.95 -1.82 31.87
CA LEU A 159 2.44 -0.46 31.97
C LEU A 159 2.49 0.28 30.62
N GLU A 160 1.74 1.37 30.52
CA GLU A 160 1.58 2.17 29.28
C GLU A 160 2.91 2.75 28.74
N GLU A 161 3.96 2.83 29.54
CA GLU A 161 5.29 3.27 29.10
C GLU A 161 5.83 2.45 27.92
N ASP A 162 5.46 1.16 27.86
CA ASP A 162 5.85 0.26 26.78
C ASP A 162 5.13 0.55 25.47
N TRP A 163 3.99 1.25 25.52
CA TRP A 163 3.23 1.67 24.36
C TRP A 163 3.93 2.77 23.54
N GLN A 164 4.64 3.67 24.22
CA GLN A 164 5.26 4.83 23.57
C GLN A 164 6.59 4.48 22.87
N ASN A 165 7.22 3.40 23.28
CA ASN A 165 8.52 2.94 22.78
C ASN A 165 8.42 1.86 21.67
N GLY A 166 7.23 1.61 21.13
CA GLY A 166 6.94 0.60 20.14
C GLY A 166 6.68 1.11 18.73
#